data_78365ecced257d385ffb213ee60c6350
#
_entry.id   78365ecced257d385ffb213ee60c6350
#
_cell.length_a   1.000
_cell.length_b   1.000
_cell.length_c   1.000
_cell.angle_alpha   90.00
_cell.angle_beta   90.00
_cell.angle_gamma   90.00
#
_symmetry.space_group_name_H-M   'P 1'
#
loop_
_entity.id
_entity.type
_entity.pdbx_description
1 polymer ?
#
loop_
_entity_poly.entity_id
_entity_poly.type
_entity_poly.pdbx_seq_one_letter_code
_entity_poly.pdbx_strand_id
1 'polypeptide(L)'
;MELTTLTAISPVDGRYAGKTSELRLYASEYGLIRYRVLVEVRWFQFLAQQPQFQELSPVNKQSHGYLQAIIDGFDEQAAARVKQIESATNHDVKAVEYYIREAFTDSGDPGLLKSLEFIHFAA
;
A
#
# COMPACT_ATOMS: atom_id res chain seq x y z
N MET A 1 8.68 -30.07 -1.30
CA MET A 1 7.34 -30.60 -0.99
C MET A 1 6.31 -29.50 -1.24
N GLU A 2 5.14 -29.89 -1.72
CA GLU A 2 4.06 -28.94 -1.94
C GLU A 2 3.51 -28.40 -0.62
N LEU A 3 2.98 -27.18 -0.67
CA LEU A 3 2.30 -26.58 0.47
C LEU A 3 0.91 -27.20 0.64
N THR A 4 0.73 -27.94 1.71
CA THR A 4 -0.52 -28.59 2.08
C THR A 4 -0.78 -28.40 3.57
N THR A 5 -1.92 -28.88 4.08
CA THR A 5 -2.18 -28.83 5.52
C THR A 5 -1.15 -29.64 6.34
N LEU A 6 -0.55 -30.66 5.70
CA LEU A 6 0.49 -31.47 6.36
C LEU A 6 1.86 -30.78 6.37
N THR A 7 2.18 -30.02 5.32
CA THR A 7 3.50 -29.41 5.10
C THR A 7 3.55 -27.93 5.42
N ALA A 8 2.42 -27.31 5.81
CA ALA A 8 2.39 -25.92 6.26
C ALA A 8 3.35 -25.73 7.44
N ILE A 9 3.89 -24.53 7.58
CA ILE A 9 4.88 -24.22 8.62
C ILE A 9 4.35 -24.50 10.03
N SER A 10 3.04 -24.34 10.21
CA SER A 10 2.38 -24.51 11.50
C SER A 10 0.99 -25.10 11.31
N PRO A 11 0.44 -25.83 12.31
CA PRO A 11 -0.98 -26.20 12.29
C PRO A 11 -1.92 -25.00 12.16
N VAL A 12 -1.48 -23.79 12.54
CA VAL A 12 -2.27 -22.57 12.45
C VAL A 12 -2.64 -22.26 11.02
N ASP A 13 -1.71 -22.35 10.07
CA ASP A 13 -1.97 -22.15 8.64
C ASP A 13 -2.15 -23.46 7.87
N GLY A 14 -2.11 -24.57 8.57
CA GLY A 14 -2.42 -25.91 8.06
C GLY A 14 -3.84 -26.34 8.41
N ARG A 15 -3.98 -27.33 9.30
CA ARG A 15 -5.31 -27.90 9.65
C ARG A 15 -6.28 -26.90 10.27
N TYR A 16 -5.79 -25.82 10.89
CA TYR A 16 -6.63 -24.76 11.48
C TYR A 16 -6.80 -23.54 10.58
N ALA A 17 -6.36 -23.61 9.32
CA ALA A 17 -6.44 -22.49 8.38
C ALA A 17 -7.86 -21.92 8.25
N GLY A 18 -8.89 -22.78 8.29
CA GLY A 18 -10.28 -22.33 8.23
C GLY A 18 -10.72 -21.52 9.44
N LYS A 19 -10.15 -21.81 10.63
CA LYS A 19 -10.47 -21.10 11.86
C LYS A 19 -9.71 -19.79 12.02
N THR A 20 -8.58 -19.65 11.31
CA THR A 20 -7.70 -18.49 11.38
C THR A 20 -7.80 -17.61 10.13
N SER A 21 -8.75 -17.90 9.23
CA SER A 21 -8.85 -17.24 7.92
C SER A 21 -9.00 -15.72 8.02
N GLU A 22 -9.68 -15.22 9.05
CA GLU A 22 -9.85 -13.77 9.26
C GLU A 22 -8.53 -13.05 9.51
N LEU A 23 -7.53 -13.75 10.05
CA LEU A 23 -6.21 -13.18 10.29
C LEU A 23 -5.44 -12.88 8.99
N ARG A 24 -5.85 -13.45 7.87
CA ARG A 24 -5.21 -13.20 6.57
C ARG A 24 -5.27 -11.75 6.14
N LEU A 25 -6.29 -11.01 6.58
CA LEU A 25 -6.40 -9.58 6.30
C LEU A 25 -5.30 -8.76 7.00
N TYR A 26 -4.69 -9.31 8.06
CA TYR A 26 -3.76 -8.59 8.92
C TYR A 26 -2.35 -9.16 8.87
N ALA A 27 -2.21 -10.47 8.91
CA ALA A 27 -0.94 -11.14 9.18
C ALA A 27 -0.31 -11.81 7.95
N SER A 28 -0.96 -11.73 6.79
CA SER A 28 -0.42 -12.25 5.54
C SER A 28 0.49 -11.25 4.85
N GLU A 29 1.18 -11.69 3.79
CA GLU A 29 1.91 -10.78 2.89
C GLU A 29 0.98 -9.70 2.33
N TYR A 30 -0.25 -10.06 1.96
CA TYR A 30 -1.28 -9.10 1.55
C TYR A 30 -1.54 -8.08 2.65
N GLY A 31 -1.72 -8.52 3.89
CA GLY A 31 -1.96 -7.65 5.03
C GLY A 31 -0.80 -6.68 5.25
N LEU A 32 0.44 -7.17 5.18
CA LEU A 32 1.63 -6.34 5.32
C LEU A 32 1.68 -5.24 4.26
N ILE A 33 1.47 -5.60 2.99
CA ILE A 33 1.49 -4.63 1.89
C ILE A 33 0.35 -3.62 2.04
N ARG A 34 -0.85 -4.07 2.38
CA ARG A 34 -2.01 -3.22 2.60
C ARG A 34 -1.75 -2.16 3.66
N TYR A 35 -1.17 -2.55 4.78
CA TYR A 35 -0.85 -1.61 5.85
C TYR A 35 0.29 -0.66 5.49
N ARG A 36 1.27 -1.12 4.71
CA ARG A 36 2.30 -0.22 4.18
C ARG A 36 1.70 0.86 3.29
N VAL A 37 0.78 0.49 2.40
CA VAL A 37 0.07 1.47 1.56
C VAL A 37 -0.74 2.45 2.41
N LEU A 38 -1.47 1.94 3.41
CA LEU A 38 -2.22 2.79 4.34
C LEU A 38 -1.31 3.81 5.03
N VAL A 39 -0.21 3.35 5.60
CA VAL A 39 0.74 4.23 6.32
C VAL A 39 1.32 5.29 5.38
N GLU A 40 1.75 4.89 4.17
CA GLU A 40 2.31 5.82 3.18
C GLU A 40 1.31 6.92 2.80
N VAL A 41 0.06 6.54 2.51
CA VAL A 41 -0.97 7.51 2.14
C VAL A 41 -1.28 8.45 3.30
N ARG A 42 -1.43 7.93 4.51
CA ARG A 42 -1.71 8.74 5.71
C ARG A 42 -0.54 9.69 6.03
N TRP A 43 0.69 9.21 5.88
CA TRP A 43 1.88 10.03 6.07
C TRP A 43 1.93 11.18 5.07
N PHE A 44 1.65 10.90 3.80
CA PHE A 44 1.55 11.93 2.77
C PHE A 44 0.51 12.99 3.15
N GLN A 45 -0.69 12.56 3.56
CA GLN A 45 -1.75 13.47 3.99
C GLN A 45 -1.32 14.33 5.18
N PHE A 46 -0.63 13.72 6.14
CA PHE A 46 -0.10 14.43 7.31
C PHE A 46 0.91 15.50 6.88
N LEU A 47 1.87 15.16 6.04
CA LEU A 47 2.87 16.12 5.55
C LEU A 47 2.23 17.29 4.80
N ALA A 48 1.23 17.01 3.99
CA ALA A 48 0.54 18.05 3.21
C ALA A 48 -0.19 19.08 4.08
N GLN A 49 -0.49 18.73 5.32
CA GLN A 49 -1.15 19.63 6.28
C GLN A 49 -0.18 20.44 7.13
N GLN A 50 1.14 20.19 7.02
CA GLN A 50 2.11 20.86 7.87
C GLN A 50 2.48 22.23 7.28
N PRO A 51 2.29 23.35 8.03
CA PRO A 51 2.60 24.69 7.52
C PRO A 51 4.06 24.90 7.14
N GLN A 52 4.97 24.22 7.83
CA GLN A 52 6.40 24.32 7.57
C GLN A 52 6.85 23.57 6.32
N PHE A 53 5.98 22.75 5.73
CA PHE A 53 6.25 21.96 4.52
C PHE A 53 5.64 22.66 3.30
N GLN A 54 6.19 23.83 2.95
CA GLN A 54 5.60 24.71 1.94
C GLN A 54 5.73 24.17 0.50
N GLU A 55 6.71 23.31 0.27
CA GLU A 55 6.93 22.67 -1.04
C GLU A 55 5.82 21.74 -1.44
N LEU A 56 5.10 21.19 -0.46
CA LEU A 56 3.96 20.31 -0.68
C LEU A 56 2.66 21.12 -0.54
N SER A 57 1.91 21.21 -1.65
CA SER A 57 0.64 21.92 -1.65
C SER A 57 -0.39 21.23 -0.77
N PRO A 58 -1.25 21.99 -0.08
CA PRO A 58 -2.37 21.38 0.65
C PRO A 58 -3.22 20.49 -0.25
N VAL A 59 -3.64 19.36 0.28
CA VAL A 59 -4.49 18.41 -0.45
C VAL A 59 -5.92 18.92 -0.37
N ASN A 60 -6.56 19.12 -1.53
CA ASN A 60 -7.96 19.55 -1.57
C ASN A 60 -8.91 18.35 -1.36
N LYS A 61 -10.21 18.63 -1.29
CA LYS A 61 -11.24 17.61 -1.04
C LYS A 61 -11.26 16.52 -2.10
N GLN A 62 -11.09 16.89 -3.37
CA GLN A 62 -11.06 15.94 -4.48
C GLN A 62 -9.85 15.02 -4.38
N SER A 63 -8.68 15.58 -4.11
CA SER A 63 -7.45 14.79 -3.93
C SER A 63 -7.56 13.86 -2.73
N HIS A 64 -8.13 14.29 -1.61
CA HIS A 64 -8.41 13.42 -0.46
C HIS A 64 -9.31 12.24 -0.84
N GLY A 65 -10.29 12.47 -1.72
CA GLY A 65 -11.15 11.41 -2.24
C GLY A 65 -10.35 10.35 -2.99
N TYR A 66 -9.42 10.74 -3.84
CA TYR A 66 -8.54 9.81 -4.54
C TYR A 66 -7.64 9.04 -3.57
N LEU A 67 -7.08 9.73 -2.58
CA LEU A 67 -6.23 9.09 -1.57
C LEU A 67 -6.99 8.05 -0.76
N GLN A 68 -8.22 8.38 -0.35
CA GLN A 68 -9.08 7.44 0.36
C GLN A 68 -9.44 6.24 -0.52
N ALA A 69 -9.66 6.46 -1.82
CA ALA A 69 -9.95 5.38 -2.76
C ALA A 69 -8.77 4.40 -2.91
N ILE A 70 -7.53 4.88 -2.84
CA ILE A 70 -6.34 4.01 -2.85
C ILE A 70 -6.38 3.05 -1.66
N ILE A 71 -6.74 3.57 -0.48
CA ILE A 71 -6.82 2.78 0.75
C ILE A 71 -8.00 1.79 0.69
N ASP A 72 -9.19 2.28 0.38
CA ASP A 72 -10.43 1.48 0.43
C ASP A 72 -10.50 0.47 -0.71
N GLY A 73 -9.94 0.79 -1.85
CA GLY A 73 -9.93 -0.08 -3.02
C GLY A 73 -8.75 -1.05 -3.08
N PHE A 74 -7.89 -1.06 -2.06
CA PHE A 74 -6.73 -1.96 -2.06
C PHE A 74 -7.18 -3.41 -1.88
N ASP A 75 -6.92 -4.23 -2.89
CA ASP A 75 -7.32 -5.63 -2.96
C ASP A 75 -6.13 -6.53 -3.29
N GLU A 76 -6.39 -7.82 -3.49
CA GLU A 76 -5.34 -8.79 -3.84
C GLU A 76 -4.68 -8.46 -5.18
N GLN A 77 -5.44 -7.91 -6.15
CA GLN A 77 -4.86 -7.50 -7.44
C GLN A 77 -3.90 -6.33 -7.26
N ALA A 78 -4.24 -5.37 -6.41
CA ALA A 78 -3.36 -4.26 -6.06
C ALA A 78 -2.08 -4.77 -5.39
N ALA A 79 -2.21 -5.70 -4.46
CA ALA A 79 -1.05 -6.32 -3.80
C ALA A 79 -0.18 -7.09 -4.82
N ALA A 80 -0.80 -7.79 -5.77
CA ALA A 80 -0.09 -8.48 -6.83
C ALA A 80 0.70 -7.49 -7.71
N ARG A 81 0.14 -6.30 -7.98
CA ARG A 81 0.86 -5.25 -8.71
C ARG A 81 2.08 -4.77 -7.94
N VAL A 82 1.97 -4.58 -6.62
CA VAL A 82 3.12 -4.23 -5.78
C VAL A 82 4.21 -5.31 -5.89
N LYS A 83 3.84 -6.58 -5.81
CA LYS A 83 4.78 -7.70 -5.95
C LYS A 83 5.43 -7.74 -7.33
N GLN A 84 4.69 -7.40 -8.38
CA GLN A 84 5.24 -7.30 -9.73
C GLN A 84 6.30 -6.20 -9.82
N ILE A 85 6.04 -5.03 -9.22
CA ILE A 85 7.01 -3.93 -9.16
C ILE A 85 8.23 -4.37 -8.36
N GLU A 86 8.03 -5.03 -7.23
CA GLU A 86 9.10 -5.56 -6.39
C GLU A 86 10.04 -6.49 -7.16
N SER A 87 9.50 -7.31 -8.05
CA SER A 87 10.31 -8.23 -8.86
C SER A 87 11.33 -7.50 -9.75
N ALA A 88 11.05 -6.27 -10.14
CA ALA A 88 11.94 -5.43 -10.93
C ALA A 88 12.89 -4.60 -10.07
N THR A 89 12.40 -4.06 -8.94
CA THR A 89 13.18 -3.18 -8.05
C THR A 89 14.06 -3.95 -7.07
N ASN A 90 13.67 -5.17 -6.76
CA ASN A 90 14.30 -6.01 -5.73
C ASN A 90 14.27 -5.35 -4.34
N HIS A 91 13.26 -4.52 -4.08
CA HIS A 91 13.13 -3.77 -2.83
C HIS A 91 11.64 -3.62 -2.48
N ASP A 92 11.21 -4.26 -1.41
CA ASP A 92 9.79 -4.38 -1.02
C ASP A 92 9.14 -3.04 -0.67
N VAL A 93 9.79 -2.21 0.14
CA VAL A 93 9.25 -0.90 0.53
C VAL A 93 9.23 0.06 -0.66
N LYS A 94 10.29 0.06 -1.47
CA LYS A 94 10.38 0.88 -2.67
C LYS A 94 9.27 0.56 -3.67
N ALA A 95 8.89 -0.72 -3.76
CA ALA A 95 7.79 -1.15 -4.62
C ALA A 95 6.46 -0.51 -4.20
N VAL A 96 6.22 -0.35 -2.90
CA VAL A 96 5.03 0.35 -2.37
C VAL A 96 5.03 1.81 -2.81
N GLU A 97 6.17 2.50 -2.72
CA GLU A 97 6.29 3.89 -3.18
C GLU A 97 5.94 4.01 -4.67
N TYR A 98 6.50 3.15 -5.50
CA TYR A 98 6.23 3.15 -6.94
C TYR A 98 4.77 2.85 -7.25
N TYR A 99 4.16 1.92 -6.51
CA TYR A 99 2.73 1.63 -6.66
C TYR A 99 1.87 2.87 -6.37
N ILE A 100 2.16 3.58 -5.28
CA ILE A 100 1.40 4.78 -4.92
C ILE A 100 1.61 5.89 -5.96
N ARG A 101 2.82 6.03 -6.49
CA ARG A 101 3.11 6.97 -7.58
C ARG A 101 2.31 6.63 -8.84
N GLU A 102 2.19 5.36 -9.19
CA GLU A 102 1.30 4.92 -10.27
C GLU A 102 -0.15 5.34 -10.01
N ALA A 103 -0.63 5.11 -8.79
CA ALA A 103 -2.00 5.46 -8.42
C ALA A 103 -2.24 6.96 -8.51
N PHE A 104 -1.30 7.79 -8.10
CA PHE A 104 -1.38 9.24 -8.26
C PHE A 104 -1.43 9.63 -9.74
N THR A 105 -0.59 9.02 -10.56
CA THR A 105 -0.57 9.27 -12.00
C THR A 105 -1.89 8.86 -12.66
N ASP A 106 -2.41 7.70 -12.31
CA ASP A 106 -3.65 7.16 -12.87
C ASP A 106 -4.87 8.00 -12.46
N SER A 107 -4.81 8.67 -11.31
CA SER A 107 -5.89 9.55 -10.86
C SER A 107 -6.10 10.74 -11.80
N GLY A 108 -5.04 11.21 -12.46
CA GLY A 108 -5.06 12.42 -13.27
C GLY A 108 -5.26 13.69 -12.46
N ASP A 109 -5.24 13.63 -11.13
CA ASP A 109 -5.45 14.78 -10.27
C ASP A 109 -4.23 15.70 -10.28
N PRO A 110 -4.37 16.99 -10.68
CA PRO A 110 -3.21 17.88 -10.81
C PRO A 110 -2.42 18.08 -9.51
N GLY A 111 -3.12 18.11 -8.37
CA GLY A 111 -2.49 18.26 -7.07
C GLY A 111 -1.62 17.08 -6.70
N LEU A 112 -2.10 15.85 -6.95
CA LEU A 112 -1.35 14.63 -6.71
C LEU A 112 -0.18 14.48 -7.68
N LEU A 113 -0.38 14.82 -8.95
CA LEU A 113 0.70 14.78 -9.95
C LEU A 113 1.88 15.67 -9.59
N LYS A 114 1.61 16.85 -9.03
CA LYS A 114 2.65 17.77 -8.56
C LYS A 114 3.40 17.26 -7.33
N SER A 115 2.83 16.29 -6.62
CA SER A 115 3.33 15.81 -5.34
C SER A 115 4.04 14.47 -5.43
N LEU A 116 4.27 13.93 -6.63
CA LEU A 116 4.85 12.60 -6.83
C LEU A 116 6.18 12.41 -6.11
N GLU A 117 7.04 13.42 -6.10
CA GLU A 117 8.36 13.33 -5.47
C GLU A 117 8.30 13.19 -3.94
N PHE A 118 7.21 13.65 -3.31
CA PHE A 118 7.08 13.63 -1.86
C PHE A 118 6.71 12.26 -1.30
N ILE A 119 6.36 11.31 -2.12
CA ILE A 119 6.09 9.93 -1.68
C ILE A 119 7.35 9.29 -1.08
N HIS A 120 8.52 9.69 -1.54
CA HIS A 120 9.79 9.22 -0.99
C HIS A 120 10.01 9.58 0.49
N PHE A 121 9.34 10.63 0.97
CA PHE A 121 9.46 11.06 2.36
C PHE A 121 8.66 10.17 3.32
N ALA A 122 7.81 9.34 2.80
CA ALA A 122 6.96 8.49 3.61
C ALA A 122 7.65 7.19 4.04
N ALA A 123 8.69 6.78 3.32
CA ALA A 123 9.36 5.50 3.59
C ALA A 123 10.60 5.66 4.51
#